data_e92beddb13658e82242ea4ea3e88ba84
#
_entry.id   e92beddb13658e82242ea4ea3e88ba84
#
_cell.length_a   1.000
_cell.length_b   1.000
_cell.length_c   1.000
_cell.angle_alpha   90.00
_cell.angle_beta   90.00
_cell.angle_gamma   90.00
#
_symmetry.space_group_name_H-M   'P 1'
#
loop_
_entity.id
_entity.type
_entity.pdbx_description
1 polymer ?
#
loop_
_entity_poly.entity_id
_entity_poly.type
_entity_poly.pdbx_seq_one_letter_code
_entity_poly.pdbx_strand_id
1 'polypeptide(L)'
;TRRKKKKYPLPVVLAALCLCAFSFYRNVCVSNQEDATSHTEQPTAKDDKPVRTDEQNKRKDNLLLPSYLTDRPEEIVHHDGFVLSYNCKHLVPNWVSWLLTAERTKGKEKRADNFQPDASIKKGPVAEDSDYRRSGYDRGHMCPAADCKHTRTSQNECFLLSNICPQTHSLNAGDWKELEELTRDWALRYDSI
;
A
#
# COMPACT_ATOMS: atom_id res chain seq x y z
N THR A 1 8.86 33.14 15.66
CA THR A 1 10.06 32.27 15.86
C THR A 1 10.00 31.15 14.84
N ARG A 2 10.82 31.24 13.77
CA ARG A 2 10.89 30.20 12.71
C ARG A 2 11.51 28.95 13.29
N ARG A 3 10.76 27.82 13.43
CA ARG A 3 11.31 26.50 13.76
C ARG A 3 12.23 26.03 12.63
N LYS A 4 13.49 25.80 12.93
CA LYS A 4 14.46 25.19 12.01
C LYS A 4 14.04 23.72 11.77
N LYS A 5 13.79 23.34 10.51
CA LYS A 5 13.58 21.94 10.10
C LYS A 5 14.81 21.12 10.46
N LYS A 6 14.65 20.09 11.29
CA LYS A 6 15.72 19.10 11.52
C LYS A 6 15.85 18.24 10.27
N LYS A 7 16.93 18.41 9.53
CA LYS A 7 17.30 17.50 8.45
C LYS A 7 17.95 16.29 9.09
N TYR A 8 17.32 15.13 9.05
CA TYR A 8 17.97 13.88 9.40
C TYR A 8 18.95 13.50 8.29
N PRO A 9 20.19 13.12 8.60
CA PRO A 9 21.16 12.74 7.57
C PRO A 9 20.70 11.46 6.88
N LEU A 10 20.75 11.45 5.55
CA LEU A 10 20.38 10.37 4.63
C LEU A 10 20.80 8.95 5.08
N PRO A 11 21.96 8.72 5.76
CA PRO A 11 22.38 7.39 6.19
C PRO A 11 21.52 6.76 7.29
N VAL A 12 20.77 7.54 8.09
CA VAL A 12 19.94 6.99 9.19
C VAL A 12 18.63 6.41 8.65
N VAL A 13 18.06 7.01 7.62
CA VAL A 13 16.83 6.51 6.97
C VAL A 13 17.14 5.26 6.15
N LEU A 14 18.29 5.21 5.45
CA LEU A 14 18.74 4.02 4.72
C LEU A 14 19.04 2.83 5.65
N ALA A 15 19.57 3.04 6.86
CA ALA A 15 19.86 1.95 7.80
C ALA A 15 18.59 1.27 8.32
N ALA A 16 17.51 2.00 8.55
CA ALA A 16 16.23 1.43 8.98
C ALA A 16 15.55 0.63 7.87
N LEU A 17 15.64 1.07 6.60
CA LEU A 17 15.10 0.36 5.43
C LEU A 17 15.95 -0.86 5.05
N CYS A 18 17.29 -0.81 5.22
CA CYS A 18 18.18 -1.95 4.96
C CYS A 18 17.99 -3.11 5.96
N LEU A 19 17.65 -2.86 7.21
CA LEU A 19 17.39 -3.91 8.20
C LEU A 19 16.12 -4.70 7.87
N CYS A 20 15.09 -4.07 7.32
CA CYS A 20 13.88 -4.75 6.83
C CYS A 20 14.14 -5.54 5.53
N ALA A 21 14.94 -5.00 4.60
CA ALA A 21 15.27 -5.66 3.33
C ALA A 21 16.24 -6.84 3.51
N PHE A 22 17.19 -6.79 4.48
CA PHE A 22 18.15 -7.85 4.74
C PHE A 22 17.52 -9.08 5.39
N SER A 23 16.48 -8.90 6.21
CA SER A 23 15.70 -10.01 6.77
C SER A 23 14.90 -10.74 5.68
N PHE A 24 14.48 -10.03 4.63
CA PHE A 24 13.73 -10.58 3.50
C PHE A 24 14.64 -11.34 2.53
N TYR A 25 15.86 -10.83 2.28
CA TYR A 25 16.80 -11.42 1.32
C TYR A 25 17.39 -12.76 1.80
N ARG A 26 17.55 -12.97 3.10
CA ARG A 26 18.08 -14.22 3.67
C ARG A 26 17.13 -15.42 3.55
N ASN A 27 15.84 -15.20 3.39
CA ASN A 27 14.85 -16.29 3.25
C ASN A 27 14.54 -16.68 1.80
N VAL A 28 14.99 -15.90 0.80
CA VAL A 28 14.72 -16.17 -0.62
C VAL A 28 15.89 -16.85 -1.34
N CYS A 29 17.12 -16.77 -0.82
CA CYS A 29 18.33 -17.28 -1.49
C CYS A 29 18.74 -18.73 -1.17
N VAL A 30 17.94 -19.52 -0.43
CA VAL A 30 18.35 -20.88 -0.01
C VAL A 30 17.71 -22.02 -0.80
N SER A 31 16.88 -21.74 -1.83
CA SER A 31 16.11 -22.81 -2.50
C SER A 31 16.30 -22.94 -4.03
N ASN A 32 17.46 -22.60 -4.60
CA ASN A 32 17.69 -22.89 -6.02
C ASN A 32 19.18 -23.26 -6.28
N GLN A 33 19.51 -24.51 -6.10
CA GLN A 33 20.64 -25.17 -6.78
C GLN A 33 20.24 -26.59 -7.16
N GLU A 34 20.62 -26.96 -8.39
CA GLU A 34 20.49 -28.21 -9.17
C GLU A 34 19.40 -28.13 -10.25
N ASP A 35 19.62 -28.37 -11.55
CA ASP A 35 20.67 -29.04 -12.30
C ASP A 35 20.68 -28.50 -13.75
N ALA A 36 21.86 -28.50 -14.36
CA ALA A 36 22.06 -28.18 -15.78
C ALA A 36 22.36 -29.45 -16.57
N THR A 37 21.66 -29.68 -17.71
CA THR A 37 22.24 -30.37 -18.89
C THR A 37 21.51 -30.00 -20.17
N SER A 38 22.28 -29.43 -21.05
CA SER A 38 22.32 -29.35 -22.53
C SER A 38 21.16 -29.88 -23.39
N HIS A 39 20.69 -29.08 -24.36
CA HIS A 39 20.86 -29.31 -25.81
C HIS A 39 20.44 -28.07 -26.60
N THR A 40 21.30 -27.79 -27.60
CA THR A 40 21.23 -26.73 -28.59
C THR A 40 20.14 -27.02 -29.61
N GLU A 41 19.30 -26.03 -29.94
CA GLU A 41 18.78 -25.77 -31.29
C GLU A 41 18.14 -24.37 -31.32
N GLN A 42 18.56 -23.60 -32.32
CA GLN A 42 18.07 -22.25 -32.64
C GLN A 42 16.97 -22.35 -33.70
N PRO A 43 15.85 -21.64 -33.55
CA PRO A 43 15.24 -20.98 -34.71
C PRO A 43 14.78 -19.55 -34.45
N THR A 44 15.18 -18.72 -35.38
CA THR A 44 14.56 -17.51 -35.96
C THR A 44 13.49 -16.74 -35.19
N ALA A 45 13.81 -15.46 -34.94
CA ALA A 45 12.97 -14.41 -34.39
C ALA A 45 11.62 -14.23 -35.15
N LYS A 46 10.54 -14.28 -34.38
CA LYS A 46 9.31 -13.55 -34.63
C LYS A 46 8.99 -12.73 -33.39
N ASP A 47 8.72 -11.45 -33.62
CA ASP A 47 8.31 -10.45 -32.62
C ASP A 47 6.94 -10.83 -32.05
N ASP A 48 6.91 -11.70 -31.04
CA ASP A 48 5.74 -11.95 -30.23
C ASP A 48 6.02 -11.43 -28.82
N LYS A 49 5.45 -10.24 -28.53
CA LYS A 49 5.35 -9.78 -27.14
C LYS A 49 4.60 -10.87 -26.34
N PRO A 50 5.14 -11.38 -25.24
CA PRO A 50 4.45 -12.43 -24.50
C PRO A 50 3.15 -11.88 -23.92
N VAL A 51 2.03 -12.44 -24.38
CA VAL A 51 0.72 -12.27 -23.73
C VAL A 51 0.86 -12.87 -22.33
N ARG A 52 0.92 -12.01 -21.31
CA ARG A 52 0.96 -12.43 -19.91
C ARG A 52 -0.34 -13.17 -19.59
N THR A 53 -0.24 -14.41 -19.17
CA THR A 53 -1.37 -15.21 -18.77
C THR A 53 -1.94 -14.71 -17.43
N ASP A 54 -3.25 -14.88 -17.22
CA ASP A 54 -3.96 -14.48 -15.98
C ASP A 54 -3.32 -15.08 -14.72
N GLU A 55 -2.66 -16.24 -14.82
CA GLU A 55 -1.88 -16.83 -13.72
C GLU A 55 -0.63 -16.04 -13.35
N GLN A 56 0.05 -15.42 -14.31
CA GLN A 56 1.23 -14.58 -14.04
C GLN A 56 0.83 -13.25 -13.40
N ASN A 57 -0.32 -12.69 -13.78
CA ASN A 57 -0.89 -11.53 -13.11
C ASN A 57 -1.32 -11.87 -11.69
N LYS A 58 -2.01 -13.00 -11.47
CA LYS A 58 -2.42 -13.48 -10.13
C LYS A 58 -1.24 -13.77 -9.19
N ARG A 59 -0.09 -14.26 -9.72
CA ARG A 59 1.14 -14.44 -8.94
C ARG A 59 1.81 -13.12 -8.58
N LYS A 60 1.72 -12.11 -9.44
CA LYS A 60 2.27 -10.78 -9.18
C LYS A 60 1.48 -10.06 -8.08
N ASP A 61 0.16 -10.20 -8.09
CA ASP A 61 -0.73 -9.64 -7.06
C ASP A 61 -0.46 -10.29 -5.69
N ASN A 62 -0.23 -11.61 -5.64
CA ASN A 62 0.09 -12.32 -4.39
C ASN A 62 1.45 -11.95 -3.78
N LEU A 63 2.42 -11.50 -4.57
CA LEU A 63 3.74 -11.08 -4.06
C LEU A 63 3.73 -9.70 -3.38
N LEU A 64 2.68 -8.91 -3.60
CA LEU A 64 2.52 -7.58 -3.00
C LEU A 64 1.72 -7.59 -1.70
N LEU A 65 1.15 -8.73 -1.33
CA LEU A 65 0.34 -8.84 -0.13
C LEU A 65 1.11 -9.50 1.02
N PRO A 66 0.99 -9.00 2.25
CA PRO A 66 1.48 -9.69 3.44
C PRO A 66 0.87 -11.09 3.59
N SER A 67 1.58 -11.98 4.27
CA SER A 67 1.04 -13.29 4.66
C SER A 67 -0.18 -13.14 5.57
N TYR A 68 -1.08 -14.12 5.54
CA TYR A 68 -2.25 -14.13 6.43
C TYR A 68 -1.84 -14.04 7.90
N LEU A 69 -2.58 -13.23 8.66
CA LEU A 69 -2.40 -13.08 10.10
C LEU A 69 -3.17 -14.18 10.83
N THR A 70 -2.51 -14.85 11.77
CA THR A 70 -3.11 -15.95 12.54
C THR A 70 -3.39 -15.58 14.00
N ASP A 71 -2.86 -14.45 14.47
CA ASP A 71 -2.91 -13.99 15.85
C ASP A 71 -4.02 -12.95 16.13
N ARG A 72 -4.74 -12.53 15.09
CA ARG A 72 -5.79 -11.50 15.17
C ARG A 72 -6.85 -11.68 14.11
N PRO A 73 -8.05 -11.05 14.26
CA PRO A 73 -9.08 -11.03 13.23
C PRO A 73 -8.56 -10.43 11.92
N GLU A 74 -8.87 -11.08 10.81
CA GLU A 74 -8.48 -10.64 9.49
C GLU A 74 -9.60 -10.87 8.48
N GLU A 75 -9.94 -9.81 7.74
CA GLU A 75 -10.76 -9.87 6.53
C GLU A 75 -10.05 -9.12 5.42
N ILE A 76 -9.67 -9.85 4.36
CA ILE A 76 -9.04 -9.25 3.19
C ILE A 76 -10.12 -8.65 2.30
N VAL A 77 -9.97 -7.36 2.00
CA VAL A 77 -10.88 -6.60 1.14
C VAL A 77 -10.10 -5.96 0.00
N HIS A 78 -10.61 -6.14 -1.21
CA HIS A 78 -10.05 -5.55 -2.42
C HIS A 78 -10.87 -4.34 -2.84
N HIS A 79 -10.21 -3.20 -2.98
CA HIS A 79 -10.75 -1.95 -3.49
C HIS A 79 -10.09 -1.54 -4.80
N ASP A 80 -10.67 -0.56 -5.49
CA ASP A 80 -10.06 0.01 -6.68
C ASP A 80 -8.78 0.79 -6.30
N GLY A 81 -7.66 0.12 -6.48
CA GLY A 81 -6.35 0.71 -6.26
C GLY A 81 -5.65 0.37 -4.95
N PHE A 82 -6.26 -0.36 -4.04
CA PHE A 82 -5.60 -0.86 -2.83
C PHE A 82 -6.28 -2.13 -2.30
N VAL A 83 -5.55 -2.87 -1.48
CA VAL A 83 -6.04 -4.04 -0.75
C VAL A 83 -5.76 -3.83 0.73
N LEU A 84 -6.66 -4.23 1.59
CA LEU A 84 -6.47 -4.13 3.03
C LEU A 84 -6.85 -5.42 3.76
N SER A 85 -6.26 -5.59 4.95
CA SER A 85 -6.70 -6.54 5.95
C SER A 85 -7.42 -5.80 7.06
N TYR A 86 -8.71 -6.05 7.23
CA TYR A 86 -9.52 -5.38 8.23
C TYR A 86 -9.59 -6.16 9.54
N ASN A 87 -9.49 -5.46 10.66
CA ASN A 87 -9.63 -6.00 12.01
C ASN A 87 -10.96 -5.56 12.62
N CYS A 88 -11.97 -6.40 12.54
CA CYS A 88 -13.30 -6.11 13.05
C CYS A 88 -13.39 -6.00 14.60
N LYS A 89 -12.35 -6.42 15.34
CA LYS A 89 -12.27 -6.24 16.79
C LYS A 89 -11.80 -4.84 17.19
N HIS A 90 -10.87 -4.27 16.41
CA HIS A 90 -10.29 -2.96 16.66
C HIS A 90 -10.86 -1.87 15.76
N LEU A 91 -11.68 -2.24 14.77
CA LEU A 91 -12.32 -1.35 13.79
C LEU A 91 -11.31 -0.50 12.98
N VAL A 92 -10.14 -1.08 12.69
CA VAL A 92 -9.06 -0.46 11.90
C VAL A 92 -8.42 -1.49 10.98
N PRO A 93 -7.73 -1.11 9.91
CA PRO A 93 -6.95 -2.07 9.12
C PRO A 93 -5.75 -2.59 9.91
N ASN A 94 -5.44 -3.89 9.76
CA ASN A 94 -4.15 -4.45 10.19
C ASN A 94 -3.02 -3.96 9.30
N TRP A 95 -3.28 -3.86 8.00
CA TRP A 95 -2.40 -3.32 6.97
C TRP A 95 -3.22 -2.86 5.75
N VAL A 96 -2.64 -1.97 4.97
CA VAL A 96 -3.13 -1.55 3.66
C VAL A 96 -1.98 -1.59 2.68
N SER A 97 -2.19 -2.18 1.50
CA SER A 97 -1.19 -2.31 0.44
C SER A 97 -1.71 -1.73 -0.87
N TRP A 98 -0.88 -0.93 -1.54
CA TRP A 98 -1.19 -0.41 -2.88
C TRP A 98 0.09 -0.24 -3.68
N LEU A 99 -0.04 -0.34 -4.99
CA LEU A 99 1.03 -0.02 -5.92
C LEU A 99 0.87 1.44 -6.36
N LEU A 100 1.81 2.30 -5.97
CA LEU A 100 1.85 3.68 -6.40
C LEU A 100 2.76 3.81 -7.62
N THR A 101 2.19 4.15 -8.77
CA THR A 101 2.94 4.39 -10.01
C THR A 101 3.05 5.88 -10.30
N ALA A 102 4.06 6.28 -11.11
CA ALA A 102 4.20 7.64 -11.59
C ALA A 102 2.95 8.15 -12.33
N GLU A 103 2.20 7.26 -12.99
CA GLU A 103 0.93 7.58 -13.63
C GLU A 103 -0.17 7.89 -12.61
N ARG A 104 -0.31 7.06 -11.57
CA ARG A 104 -1.32 7.26 -10.51
C ARG A 104 -1.14 8.59 -9.79
N THR A 105 0.10 9.05 -9.59
CA THR A 105 0.37 10.36 -8.96
C THR A 105 -0.20 11.54 -9.75
N LYS A 106 -0.46 11.37 -11.06
CA LYS A 106 -1.00 12.38 -11.98
C LYS A 106 -2.54 12.39 -12.04
N GLY A 107 -3.20 11.57 -11.25
CA GLY A 107 -4.67 11.49 -11.19
C GLY A 107 -5.30 12.86 -10.88
N LYS A 108 -6.47 13.15 -11.49
CA LYS A 108 -7.12 14.48 -11.46
C LYS A 108 -8.46 14.47 -10.71
N GLU A 109 -8.87 13.33 -10.17
CA GLU A 109 -10.12 13.26 -9.44
C GLU A 109 -10.13 14.19 -8.24
N LYS A 110 -11.25 14.89 -8.06
CA LYS A 110 -11.44 15.76 -6.91
C LYS A 110 -11.57 14.93 -5.64
N ARG A 111 -11.03 15.44 -4.54
CA ARG A 111 -11.13 14.82 -3.22
C ARG A 111 -12.60 14.58 -2.85
N ALA A 112 -12.92 13.36 -2.39
CA ALA A 112 -14.30 12.98 -2.08
C ALA A 112 -14.79 13.56 -0.76
N ASP A 113 -13.95 13.63 0.27
CA ASP A 113 -14.24 14.14 1.63
C ASP A 113 -15.48 13.52 2.31
N ASN A 114 -15.90 12.33 1.89
CA ASN A 114 -17.10 11.66 2.35
C ASN A 114 -16.74 10.35 3.06
N PHE A 115 -16.45 10.42 4.34
CA PHE A 115 -16.16 9.24 5.16
C PHE A 115 -17.41 8.40 5.38
N GLN A 116 -17.33 7.09 5.12
CA GLN A 116 -18.44 6.15 5.20
C GLN A 116 -17.98 4.80 5.77
N PRO A 117 -18.87 4.06 6.47
CA PRO A 117 -18.65 2.66 6.75
C PRO A 117 -18.40 1.85 5.48
N ASP A 118 -17.55 0.84 5.58
CA ASP A 118 -17.25 -0.03 4.45
C ASP A 118 -18.22 -1.20 4.37
N ALA A 119 -19.15 -1.14 3.43
CA ALA A 119 -20.14 -2.19 3.20
C ALA A 119 -19.54 -3.50 2.63
N SER A 120 -18.26 -3.50 2.24
CA SER A 120 -17.55 -4.70 1.78
C SER A 120 -17.14 -5.62 2.92
N ILE A 121 -17.01 -5.11 4.15
CA ILE A 121 -16.72 -5.90 5.35
C ILE A 121 -17.94 -6.77 5.68
N LYS A 122 -17.73 -8.07 5.87
CA LYS A 122 -18.79 -9.07 6.11
C LYS A 122 -18.60 -9.87 7.40
N LYS A 123 -17.38 -9.95 7.93
CA LYS A 123 -17.04 -10.83 9.05
C LYS A 123 -17.25 -10.23 10.44
N GLY A 124 -17.71 -8.99 10.51
CA GLY A 124 -17.92 -8.35 11.81
C GLY A 124 -18.33 -6.88 11.74
N PRO A 125 -18.30 -6.18 12.85
CA PRO A 125 -18.63 -4.76 12.90
C PRO A 125 -17.63 -3.93 12.09
N VAL A 126 -18.11 -2.81 11.54
CA VAL A 126 -17.33 -1.83 10.80
C VAL A 126 -17.23 -0.53 11.58
N ALA A 127 -16.16 0.24 11.34
CA ALA A 127 -16.02 1.57 11.91
C ALA A 127 -17.08 2.52 11.34
N GLU A 128 -17.57 3.42 12.21
CA GLU A 128 -18.51 4.47 11.88
C GLU A 128 -17.91 5.86 12.12
N ASP A 129 -18.47 6.89 11.51
CA ASP A 129 -18.01 8.29 11.73
C ASP A 129 -18.12 8.72 13.20
N SER A 130 -19.10 8.15 13.91
CA SER A 130 -19.30 8.37 15.35
C SER A 130 -18.10 7.96 16.20
N ASP A 131 -17.33 6.95 15.79
CA ASP A 131 -16.16 6.45 16.53
C ASP A 131 -15.02 7.49 16.54
N TYR A 132 -14.95 8.32 15.54
CA TYR A 132 -13.94 9.39 15.42
C TYR A 132 -14.43 10.74 15.97
N ARG A 133 -15.73 10.96 16.01
CA ARG A 133 -16.30 12.25 16.41
C ARG A 133 -16.00 12.54 17.88
N ARG A 134 -15.29 13.65 18.14
CA ARG A 134 -14.87 14.07 19.49
C ARG A 134 -13.94 13.07 20.19
N SER A 135 -13.30 12.17 19.44
CA SER A 135 -12.31 11.22 19.97
C SER A 135 -10.98 11.89 20.35
N GLY A 136 -10.70 13.06 19.82
CA GLY A 136 -9.39 13.72 19.93
C GLY A 136 -8.39 13.27 18.85
N TYR A 137 -8.80 12.38 17.95
CA TYR A 137 -7.99 11.90 16.84
C TYR A 137 -8.55 12.35 15.49
N ASP A 138 -7.65 12.52 14.53
CA ASP A 138 -8.00 12.70 13.13
C ASP A 138 -8.35 11.35 12.48
N ARG A 139 -9.14 11.40 11.42
CA ARG A 139 -9.37 10.29 10.49
C ARG A 139 -8.20 10.22 9.53
N GLY A 140 -7.12 9.51 9.93
CA GLY A 140 -5.91 9.38 9.14
C GLY A 140 -6.04 8.29 8.10
N HIS A 141 -5.77 8.62 6.83
CA HIS A 141 -5.74 7.65 5.73
C HIS A 141 -4.52 6.74 5.84
N MET A 142 -4.72 5.45 5.55
CA MET A 142 -3.60 4.52 5.35
C MET A 142 -3.15 4.55 3.88
N CYS A 143 -4.00 4.22 2.92
CA CYS A 143 -3.78 4.56 1.51
C CYS A 143 -4.20 6.01 1.28
N PRO A 144 -3.27 6.92 0.94
CA PRO A 144 -3.55 8.36 0.87
C PRO A 144 -4.58 8.73 -0.20
N ALA A 145 -5.45 9.68 0.12
CA ALA A 145 -6.42 10.18 -0.86
C ALA A 145 -5.76 10.80 -2.11
N ALA A 146 -4.53 11.31 -1.97
CA ALA A 146 -3.77 11.84 -3.10
C ALA A 146 -3.30 10.74 -4.07
N ASP A 147 -3.13 9.49 -3.60
CA ASP A 147 -2.70 8.35 -4.39
C ASP A 147 -3.89 7.65 -5.09
N CYS A 148 -5.12 7.97 -4.70
CA CYS A 148 -6.35 7.40 -5.22
C CYS A 148 -7.08 8.30 -6.23
N LYS A 149 -6.40 9.26 -6.85
CA LYS A 149 -6.99 10.22 -7.81
C LYS A 149 -7.08 9.71 -9.24
N HIS A 150 -6.73 8.47 -9.52
CA HIS A 150 -6.72 7.91 -10.87
C HIS A 150 -8.12 7.52 -11.36
N THR A 151 -9.05 7.17 -10.48
CA THR A 151 -10.47 6.94 -10.79
C THR A 151 -11.39 7.55 -9.72
N ARG A 152 -12.64 7.80 -10.07
CA ARG A 152 -13.66 8.26 -9.10
C ARG A 152 -13.95 7.19 -8.07
N THR A 153 -14.00 5.93 -8.46
CA THR A 153 -14.20 4.77 -7.58
C THR A 153 -13.10 4.71 -6.52
N SER A 154 -11.84 4.67 -6.93
CA SER A 154 -10.70 4.66 -6.00
C SER A 154 -10.72 5.86 -5.04
N GLN A 155 -11.05 7.05 -5.57
CA GLN A 155 -11.14 8.25 -4.75
C GLN A 155 -12.28 8.19 -3.71
N ASN A 156 -13.40 7.56 -4.03
CA ASN A 156 -14.50 7.38 -3.06
C ASN A 156 -14.14 6.27 -2.05
N GLU A 157 -13.55 5.17 -2.51
CA GLU A 157 -13.22 4.02 -1.67
C GLU A 157 -12.12 4.33 -0.66
N CYS A 158 -11.16 5.21 -0.98
CA CYS A 158 -10.14 5.57 0.01
C CYS A 158 -10.69 6.33 1.23
N PHE A 159 -11.94 6.86 1.16
CA PHE A 159 -12.67 7.45 2.28
C PHE A 159 -13.53 6.45 3.06
N LEU A 160 -13.54 5.17 2.68
CA LEU A 160 -14.15 4.14 3.51
C LEU A 160 -13.38 4.00 4.83
N LEU A 161 -14.10 3.90 5.93
CA LEU A 161 -13.51 3.87 7.27
C LEU A 161 -12.64 2.64 7.53
N SER A 162 -12.73 1.61 6.68
CA SER A 162 -11.80 0.48 6.66
C SER A 162 -10.36 0.85 6.27
N ASN A 163 -10.17 1.96 5.55
CA ASN A 163 -8.85 2.53 5.19
C ASN A 163 -8.35 3.58 6.20
N ILE A 164 -9.06 3.81 7.29
CA ILE A 164 -8.81 4.93 8.21
C ILE A 164 -8.35 4.41 9.57
N CYS A 165 -7.32 5.08 10.11
CA CYS A 165 -6.84 4.87 11.48
C CYS A 165 -6.96 6.15 12.30
N PRO A 166 -7.18 6.04 13.63
CA PRO A 166 -7.07 7.19 14.51
C PRO A 166 -5.62 7.68 14.57
N GLN A 167 -5.37 8.90 14.15
CA GLN A 167 -4.05 9.53 14.18
C GLN A 167 -4.11 10.83 15.00
N THR A 168 -3.05 11.14 15.75
CA THR A 168 -2.95 12.48 16.33
C THR A 168 -2.83 13.52 15.24
N HIS A 169 -3.37 14.72 15.45
CA HIS A 169 -3.28 15.78 14.46
C HIS A 169 -1.83 16.11 14.06
N SER A 170 -0.90 16.08 15.02
CA SER A 170 0.52 16.34 14.75
C SER A 170 1.16 15.26 13.86
N LEU A 171 0.74 14.01 13.98
CA LEU A 171 1.20 12.94 13.09
C LEU A 171 0.55 13.08 11.70
N ASN A 172 -0.78 13.14 11.66
CA ASN A 172 -1.55 13.16 10.41
C ASN A 172 -1.18 14.36 9.51
N ALA A 173 -1.08 15.56 10.09
CA ALA A 173 -0.74 16.78 9.36
C ALA A 173 0.78 17.06 9.27
N GLY A 174 1.60 16.28 9.94
CA GLY A 174 3.07 16.39 10.01
C GLY A 174 3.79 15.24 9.31
N ASP A 175 4.47 14.39 10.10
CA ASP A 175 5.39 13.36 9.59
C ASP A 175 4.70 12.36 8.64
N TRP A 176 3.42 12.01 8.88
CA TRP A 176 2.66 11.12 7.99
C TRP A 176 2.46 11.75 6.62
N LYS A 177 2.02 13.00 6.59
CA LYS A 177 1.86 13.77 5.34
C LYS A 177 3.20 13.92 4.61
N GLU A 178 4.29 14.20 5.33
CA GLU A 178 5.63 14.30 4.73
C GLU A 178 6.06 12.95 4.10
N LEU A 179 5.74 11.82 4.74
CA LEU A 179 5.98 10.49 4.18
C LEU A 179 5.16 10.24 2.92
N GLU A 180 3.87 10.58 2.91
CA GLU A 180 3.01 10.48 1.73
C GLU A 180 3.54 11.31 0.55
N GLU A 181 4.02 12.53 0.79
CA GLU A 181 4.64 13.38 -0.23
C GLU A 181 5.93 12.74 -0.77
N LEU A 182 6.76 12.21 0.11
CA LEU A 182 8.03 11.56 -0.24
C LEU A 182 7.82 10.29 -1.07
N THR A 183 6.82 9.46 -0.73
CA THR A 183 6.50 8.25 -1.50
C THR A 183 6.04 8.59 -2.91
N ARG A 184 5.26 9.66 -3.10
CA ARG A 184 4.90 10.16 -4.44
C ARG A 184 6.11 10.66 -5.22
N ASP A 185 7.04 11.36 -4.58
CA ASP A 185 8.30 11.78 -5.22
C ASP A 185 9.14 10.58 -5.65
N TRP A 186 9.16 9.50 -4.87
CA TRP A 186 9.83 8.26 -5.25
C TRP A 186 9.14 7.56 -6.41
N ALA A 187 7.82 7.48 -6.43
CA ALA A 187 7.09 6.91 -7.55
C ALA A 187 7.35 7.66 -8.86
N LEU A 188 7.45 9.00 -8.80
CA LEU A 188 7.81 9.83 -9.96
C LEU A 188 9.26 9.60 -10.43
N ARG A 189 10.17 9.26 -9.51
CA ARG A 189 11.59 9.06 -9.81
C ARG A 189 11.91 7.65 -10.28
N TYR A 190 11.22 6.64 -9.72
CA TYR A 190 11.52 5.22 -9.92
C TYR A 190 10.39 4.47 -10.65
N ASP A 191 9.41 5.20 -11.19
CA ASP A 191 8.22 4.72 -11.91
C ASP A 191 7.16 4.06 -11.01
N SER A 192 7.57 3.36 -9.95
CA SER A 192 6.62 2.76 -8.99
C SER A 192 7.29 2.46 -7.64
N ILE A 193 6.48 2.39 -6.63
CA ILE A 193 6.80 1.86 -5.32
C ILE A 193 5.60 1.09 -4.75
#